data_c40f04d4ffe4948906032e43acb068d1
#
_entry.id   c40f04d4ffe4948906032e43acb068d1
#
_cell.length_a   1.000
_cell.length_b   1.000
_cell.length_c   1.000
_cell.angle_alpha   90.00
_cell.angle_beta   90.00
_cell.angle_gamma   90.00
#
_symmetry.space_group_name_H-M   'P 1'
#
loop_
_entity.id
_entity.type
_entity.pdbx_description
1 polymer ?
#
loop_
_entity_poly.entity_id
_entity_poly.type
_entity_poly.pdbx_seq_one_letter_code
_entity_poly.pdbx_strand_id
1 'polypeptide(L)'
;MKHYKLDPKALLGGVIASDGNQEIVQLSLQKDNEIPAYEADAIILLLVLNGKAEIKTVDEVLQTECLQVIRLEPMEAHSIRALADNTNILVIKQLIHETGLSKRLRFGSCCL
;
A
#
# COMPACT_ATOMS: atom_id res chain seq x y z
N MET A 1 20.28 -12.07 3.96
CA MET A 1 19.55 -10.86 4.40
C MET A 1 19.56 -9.85 3.28
N LYS A 2 18.43 -9.20 3.05
CA LYS A 2 18.33 -8.11 2.07
C LYS A 2 18.00 -6.82 2.80
N HIS A 3 18.59 -5.73 2.33
CA HIS A 3 18.49 -4.43 2.99
C HIS A 3 18.16 -3.38 1.94
N TYR A 4 17.09 -2.65 2.16
CA TYR A 4 16.61 -1.63 1.23
C TYR A 4 16.59 -0.26 1.90
N LYS A 5 16.97 0.76 1.15
CA LYS A 5 16.87 2.14 1.59
C LYS A 5 15.76 2.85 0.85
N LEU A 6 14.99 3.65 1.59
CA LEU A 6 14.01 4.53 1.00
C LEU A 6 14.65 5.89 0.73
N ASP A 7 14.20 6.54 -0.34
CA ASP A 7 14.65 7.88 -0.68
C ASP A 7 13.52 8.86 -0.38
N PRO A 8 13.62 9.64 0.71
CA PRO A 8 12.54 10.58 1.07
C PRO A 8 12.38 11.72 0.07
N LYS A 9 13.35 11.90 -0.85
CA LYS A 9 13.30 12.94 -1.88
C LYS A 9 13.00 12.38 -3.26
N ALA A 10 12.66 11.11 -3.36
CA ALA A 10 12.32 10.52 -4.65
C ALA A 10 11.12 11.23 -5.27
N LEU A 11 11.16 11.45 -6.56
CA LEU A 11 10.04 12.06 -7.29
C LEU A 11 8.96 11.00 -7.50
N LEU A 12 7.83 11.16 -6.85
CA LEU A 12 6.67 10.25 -6.85
C LEU A 12 6.96 8.87 -6.23
N GLY A 13 8.20 8.43 -6.19
CA GLY A 13 8.56 7.12 -5.65
C GLY A 13 8.68 6.05 -6.71
N GLY A 14 8.44 4.81 -6.33
CA GLY A 14 8.54 3.67 -7.23
C GLY A 14 8.74 2.36 -6.50
N VAL A 15 8.87 1.28 -7.28
CA VAL A 15 9.09 -0.06 -6.75
C VAL A 15 10.52 -0.15 -6.23
N ILE A 16 10.67 -0.56 -4.97
CA ILE A 16 11.97 -0.76 -4.33
C ILE A 16 12.43 -2.20 -4.52
N ALA A 17 11.52 -3.14 -4.37
CA ALA A 17 11.81 -4.56 -4.49
C ALA A 17 10.57 -5.29 -4.97
N SER A 18 10.77 -6.32 -5.78
CA SER A 18 9.67 -7.14 -6.25
C SER A 18 10.17 -8.55 -6.49
N ASP A 19 9.43 -9.52 -6.00
CA ASP A 19 9.61 -10.91 -6.36
C ASP A 19 8.22 -11.49 -6.67
N GLY A 20 8.13 -12.79 -6.88
CA GLY A 20 6.86 -13.41 -7.24
C GLY A 20 5.80 -13.39 -6.13
N ASN A 21 6.15 -13.03 -4.90
CA ASN A 21 5.26 -13.08 -3.75
C ASN A 21 4.97 -11.72 -3.13
N GLN A 22 5.94 -10.82 -3.19
CA GLN A 22 5.85 -9.56 -2.46
C GLN A 22 6.43 -8.43 -3.29
N GLU A 23 5.82 -7.27 -3.18
CA GLU A 23 6.32 -6.05 -3.79
C GLU A 23 6.37 -4.95 -2.74
N ILE A 24 7.49 -4.24 -2.68
CA ILE A 24 7.68 -3.12 -1.79
C ILE A 24 7.77 -1.86 -2.64
N VAL A 25 6.89 -0.91 -2.38
CA VAL A 25 6.79 0.32 -3.13
C VAL A 25 6.94 1.50 -2.18
N GLN A 26 7.67 2.50 -2.60
CA GLN A 26 7.74 3.77 -1.91
C GLN A 26 6.93 4.79 -2.70
N LEU A 27 6.11 5.57 -2.01
CA LEU A 27 5.46 6.75 -2.58
C LEU A 27 6.04 7.98 -1.88
N SER A 28 6.36 8.99 -2.67
CA SER A 28 6.88 10.26 -2.17
C SER A 28 6.06 11.37 -2.82
N LEU A 29 5.14 11.95 -2.06
CA LEU A 29 4.10 12.81 -2.60
C LEU A 29 4.18 14.19 -1.98
N GLN A 30 3.87 15.20 -2.79
CA GLN A 30 3.65 16.55 -2.29
C GLN A 30 2.17 16.77 -2.06
N LYS A 31 1.84 17.81 -1.29
CA LYS A 31 0.46 18.13 -0.97
C LYS A 31 -0.41 18.14 -2.23
N ASP A 32 -1.55 17.50 -2.15
CA ASP A 32 -2.56 17.35 -3.19
C ASP A 32 -2.18 16.43 -4.36
N ASN A 33 -0.98 15.85 -4.35
CA ASN A 33 -0.70 14.76 -5.28
C ASN A 33 -1.62 13.59 -4.97
N GLU A 34 -2.13 12.96 -6.01
CA GLU A 34 -3.09 11.87 -5.85
C GLU A 34 -2.71 10.68 -6.71
N ILE A 35 -2.80 9.51 -6.11
CA ILE A 35 -2.77 8.25 -6.82
C ILE A 35 -4.24 7.88 -7.07
N PRO A 36 -4.68 7.84 -8.34
CA PRO A 36 -6.07 7.54 -8.65
C PRO A 36 -6.49 6.16 -8.17
N ALA A 37 -7.78 5.96 -8.00
CA ALA A 37 -8.32 4.70 -7.53
C ALA A 37 -7.88 3.53 -8.42
N TYR A 38 -7.41 2.47 -7.79
CA TYR A 38 -7.02 1.25 -8.49
C TYR A 38 -7.31 0.04 -7.62
N GLU A 39 -7.33 -1.12 -8.26
CA GLU A 39 -7.51 -2.40 -7.59
C GLU A 39 -6.26 -3.25 -7.81
N ALA A 40 -5.95 -4.11 -6.86
CA ALA A 40 -4.85 -5.05 -6.99
C ALA A 40 -5.25 -6.38 -6.39
N ASP A 41 -4.80 -7.47 -7.01
CA ASP A 41 -5.01 -8.82 -6.47
C ASP A 41 -3.91 -9.10 -5.45
N ALA A 42 -3.95 -8.34 -4.39
CA ALA A 42 -2.94 -8.37 -3.32
C ALA A 42 -3.52 -7.83 -2.03
N ILE A 43 -2.99 -8.30 -0.92
CA ILE A 43 -3.19 -7.63 0.36
C ILE A 43 -2.20 -6.48 0.39
N ILE A 44 -2.68 -5.29 0.70
CA ILE A 44 -1.84 -4.09 0.70
C ILE A 44 -1.77 -3.52 2.11
N LEU A 45 -0.55 -3.27 2.57
CA LEU A 45 -0.31 -2.56 3.81
C LEU A 45 0.26 -1.19 3.46
N LEU A 46 -0.35 -0.15 4.01
CA LEU A 46 0.10 1.23 3.85
C LEU A 46 0.60 1.76 5.18
N LEU A 47 1.80 2.31 5.18
CA LEU A 47 2.40 2.96 6.35
C LEU A 47 2.87 4.35 5.94
N VAL A 48 2.32 5.37 6.56
CA VAL A 48 2.80 6.74 6.37
C VAL A 48 4.03 6.91 7.24
N LEU A 49 5.16 7.19 6.59
CA LEU A 49 6.44 7.37 7.28
C LEU A 49 6.68 8.83 7.65
N ASN A 50 6.14 9.75 6.85
CA ASN A 50 6.23 11.17 7.07
C ASN A 50 5.06 11.85 6.38
N GLY A 51 4.53 12.91 6.98
CA GLY A 51 3.42 13.63 6.40
C GLY A 51 2.07 13.07 6.77
N LYS A 52 1.09 13.24 5.89
CA LYS A 52 -0.29 12.87 6.13
C LYS A 52 -0.98 12.54 4.82
N ALA A 53 -1.82 11.53 4.82
CA ALA A 53 -2.51 11.09 3.62
C ALA A 53 -3.99 10.81 3.87
N GLU A 54 -4.77 10.93 2.81
CA GLU A 54 -6.17 10.54 2.79
C GLU A 54 -6.30 9.31 1.91
N ILE A 55 -6.89 8.26 2.46
CA ILE A 55 -7.14 7.02 1.74
C ILE A 55 -8.65 6.89 1.57
N LYS A 56 -9.08 6.71 0.34
CA LYS A 56 -10.49 6.51 0.02
C LYS A 56 -10.73 5.12 -0.53
N THR A 57 -11.74 4.45 0.00
CA THR A 57 -12.31 3.25 -0.60
C THR A 57 -13.75 3.56 -1.02
N VAL A 58 -14.48 2.58 -1.50
CA VAL A 58 -15.89 2.76 -1.87
C VAL A 58 -16.72 3.19 -0.65
N ASP A 59 -16.39 2.63 0.52
CA ASP A 59 -17.22 2.80 1.72
C ASP A 59 -16.66 3.80 2.73
N GLU A 60 -15.38 4.14 2.65
CA GLU A 60 -14.71 4.90 3.69
C GLU A 60 -13.79 5.98 3.14
N VAL A 61 -13.60 7.01 3.95
CA VAL A 61 -12.54 7.99 3.78
C VAL A 61 -11.78 8.06 5.10
N LEU A 62 -10.48 7.84 5.06
CA LEU A 62 -9.65 7.82 6.24
C LEU A 62 -8.46 8.75 6.07
N GLN A 63 -8.19 9.57 7.09
CA GLN A 63 -6.94 10.33 7.16
C GLN A 63 -5.97 9.57 8.04
N THR A 64 -4.74 9.42 7.58
CA THR A 64 -3.71 8.65 8.27
C THR A 64 -2.38 9.38 8.30
N GLU A 65 -1.63 9.15 9.34
CA GLU A 65 -0.30 9.73 9.55
C GLU A 65 0.63 8.69 10.19
N CYS A 66 1.78 9.12 10.67
CA CYS A 66 2.79 8.20 11.22
C CYS A 66 2.24 7.28 12.31
N LEU A 67 2.85 6.11 12.43
CA LEU A 67 2.54 5.10 13.44
C LEU A 67 1.17 4.42 13.25
N GLN A 68 0.64 4.49 12.04
CA GLN A 68 -0.60 3.79 11.70
C GLN A 68 -0.35 2.87 10.52
N VAL A 69 -1.02 1.74 10.53
CA VAL A 69 -0.98 0.77 9.44
C VAL A 69 -2.40 0.62 8.91
N ILE A 70 -2.53 0.74 7.60
CA ILE A 70 -3.81 0.51 6.92
C ILE A 70 -3.68 -0.76 6.10
N ARG A 71 -4.62 -1.66 6.25
CA ARG A 71 -4.69 -2.87 5.44
C ARG A 71 -5.84 -2.76 4.46
N LEU A 72 -5.55 -3.01 3.19
CA LEU A 72 -6.53 -3.10 2.12
C LEU A 72 -6.62 -4.54 1.65
N GLU A 73 -7.82 -5.01 1.46
CA GLU A 73 -8.06 -6.38 1.02
C GLU A 73 -7.87 -6.52 -0.49
N PRO A 74 -7.67 -7.75 -0.99
CA PRO A 74 -7.56 -7.97 -2.44
C PRO A 74 -8.77 -7.39 -3.18
N MET A 75 -8.51 -6.73 -4.29
CA MET A 75 -9.51 -6.12 -5.17
C MET A 75 -10.33 -4.99 -4.53
N GLU A 76 -9.91 -4.50 -3.38
CA GLU A 76 -10.52 -3.32 -2.77
C GLU A 76 -9.98 -2.07 -3.44
N ALA A 77 -10.80 -1.41 -4.26
CA ALA A 77 -10.42 -0.20 -4.96
C ALA A 77 -10.14 0.93 -3.96
N HIS A 78 -9.03 1.61 -4.14
CA HIS A 78 -8.63 2.68 -3.24
C HIS A 78 -7.83 3.75 -3.97
N SER A 79 -7.93 4.99 -3.47
CA SER A 79 -7.10 6.10 -3.92
C SER A 79 -6.35 6.68 -2.73
N ILE A 80 -5.25 7.36 -3.03
CA ILE A 80 -4.36 7.95 -2.02
C ILE A 80 -4.11 9.40 -2.40
N ARG A 81 -4.31 10.33 -1.47
CA ARG A 81 -4.00 11.74 -1.68
C ARG A 81 -3.14 12.26 -0.54
N ALA A 82 -2.05 12.92 -0.85
CA ALA A 82 -1.22 13.56 0.16
C ALA A 82 -1.91 14.82 0.68
N LEU A 83 -1.93 14.98 1.98
CA LEU A 83 -2.51 16.15 2.66
C LEU A 83 -1.44 17.12 3.13
N ALA A 84 -0.18 16.77 2.98
CA ALA A 84 0.96 17.61 3.34
C ALA A 84 2.10 17.39 2.36
N ASP A 85 3.02 18.36 2.29
CA ASP A 85 4.24 18.19 1.51
C ASP A 85 5.13 17.13 2.14
N ASN A 86 5.96 16.50 1.32
CA ASN A 86 6.90 15.46 1.75
C ASN A 86 6.21 14.30 2.46
N THR A 87 5.07 13.88 1.96
CA THR A 87 4.39 12.69 2.46
C THR A 87 5.04 11.46 1.86
N ASN A 88 5.62 10.63 2.73
CA ASN A 88 6.29 9.40 2.34
C ASN A 88 5.49 8.22 2.86
N ILE A 89 5.15 7.31 1.96
CA ILE A 89 4.33 6.15 2.27
C ILE A 89 5.06 4.90 1.83
N LEU A 90 5.17 3.93 2.72
CA LEU A 90 5.65 2.61 2.40
C LEU A 90 4.44 1.74 2.07
N VAL A 91 4.48 1.12 0.91
CA VAL A 91 3.43 0.21 0.45
C VAL A 91 4.01 -1.18 0.34
N ILE A 92 3.43 -2.12 1.05
CA ILE A 92 3.83 -3.52 0.98
C ILE A 92 2.67 -4.29 0.38
N LYS A 93 2.91 -4.92 -0.78
CA LYS A 93 1.90 -5.72 -1.46
C LYS A 93 2.25 -7.19 -1.32
N GLN A 94 1.35 -7.94 -0.70
CA GLN A 94 1.45 -9.38 -0.62
C GLN A 94 0.63 -9.96 -1.76
N LEU A 95 1.32 -10.40 -2.81
CA LEU A 95 0.67 -10.89 -4.02
C LEU A 95 -0.03 -12.23 -3.77
N ILE A 96 -1.14 -12.42 -4.45
CA ILE A 96 -1.94 -13.62 -4.29
C ILE A 96 -1.73 -14.52 -5.51
N HIS A 97 -1.22 -15.73 -5.25
CA HIS A 97 -1.00 -16.73 -6.30
C HIS A 97 -2.19 -17.69 -6.30
N GLU A 98 -2.97 -17.60 -7.36
CA GLU A 98 -4.21 -18.32 -7.49
C GLU A 98 -3.99 -19.76 -7.94
N THR A 99 -4.13 -20.70 -7.01
CA THR A 99 -4.52 -22.07 -7.33
C THR A 99 -5.77 -22.32 -6.53
N GLY A 100 -6.65 -23.16 -7.01
CA GLY A 100 -7.90 -23.43 -6.29
C GLY A 100 -7.67 -23.88 -4.86
N LEU A 101 -6.69 -24.72 -4.64
CA LEU A 101 -6.37 -25.23 -3.31
C LEU A 101 -5.76 -24.15 -2.42
N SER A 102 -4.79 -23.41 -2.93
CA SER A 102 -4.16 -22.33 -2.18
C SER A 102 -5.18 -21.28 -1.77
N LYS A 103 -6.05 -20.94 -2.67
CA LYS A 103 -7.09 -19.95 -2.41
C LYS A 103 -7.99 -20.40 -1.27
N ARG A 104 -8.36 -21.67 -1.27
CA ARG A 104 -9.22 -22.25 -0.23
C ARG A 104 -8.55 -22.23 1.13
N LEU A 105 -7.29 -22.63 1.17
CA LEU A 105 -6.52 -22.62 2.41
C LEU A 105 -6.36 -21.23 2.96
N ARG A 106 -6.04 -20.29 2.09
CA ARG A 106 -5.88 -18.88 2.48
C ARG A 106 -7.18 -18.30 3.02
N PHE A 107 -8.29 -18.64 2.39
CA PHE A 107 -9.58 -18.19 2.86
C PHE A 107 -9.86 -18.72 4.27
N GLY A 108 -9.56 -19.99 4.50
CA GLY A 108 -9.67 -20.56 5.83
C GLY A 108 -8.83 -19.83 6.86
N SER A 109 -7.61 -19.43 6.50
CA SER A 109 -6.76 -18.65 7.37
C SER A 109 -7.36 -17.29 7.70
N CYS A 110 -7.97 -16.66 6.74
CA CYS A 110 -8.60 -15.35 6.97
C CYS A 110 -9.75 -15.42 7.97
N CYS A 111 -10.34 -16.57 8.13
CA CYS A 111 -11.43 -16.76 9.08
C CYS A 111 -10.93 -16.93 10.52
N LEU A 112 -9.64 -17.07 10.69
CA LEU A 112 -9.06 -17.20 12.02
C LEU A 112 -8.77 -15.83 12.62
#